data_f11774bea660e9a27292eac3e57a9172
#
_entry.id   f11774bea660e9a27292eac3e57a9172
#
_cell.length_a   1.000
_cell.length_b   1.000
_cell.length_c   1.000
_cell.angle_alpha   90.00
_cell.angle_beta   90.00
_cell.angle_gamma   90.00
#
_symmetry.space_group_name_H-M   'P 1'
#
loop_
_entity.id
_entity.type
_entity.pdbx_description
1 polymer ?
#
loop_
_entity_poly.entity_id
_entity_poly.type
_entity_poly.pdbx_seq_one_letter_code
_entity_poly.pdbx_strand_id
1 'polypeptide(L)'
;MKEKSGLTLITVLIVLFLIFALVGAFLFLATNARLVNERYHENAIALYLAEAGIDYTIWEINFGGADFTDWSGNPATEATKTINNFQDADGNIYGDISIAVYNFGQETVTVRAAGTFNSITGPTLSRTIETFLTKHKLFNYAILTSQGIDISGSAKTDSYNSADGPYGG
;
A
#
# COMPACT_ATOMS: atom_id res chain seq x y z
N MET A 1 -67.75 8.88 -35.12
CA MET A 1 -66.90 9.38 -34.02
C MET A 1 -66.12 8.30 -33.24
N LYS A 2 -66.08 7.03 -33.61
CA LYS A 2 -65.45 5.94 -32.87
C LYS A 2 -63.92 5.73 -33.21
N GLU A 3 -63.41 6.24 -34.31
CA GLU A 3 -62.02 6.02 -34.74
C GLU A 3 -60.99 6.85 -33.97
N LYS A 4 -61.34 8.01 -33.46
CA LYS A 4 -60.41 8.90 -32.73
C LYS A 4 -59.97 8.35 -31.35
N SER A 5 -60.79 7.52 -30.73
CA SER A 5 -60.50 6.95 -29.39
C SER A 5 -59.49 5.81 -29.44
N GLY A 6 -59.42 5.04 -30.53
CA GLY A 6 -58.46 3.97 -30.72
C GLY A 6 -57.03 4.51 -30.95
N LEU A 7 -56.89 5.56 -31.75
CA LEU A 7 -55.58 6.17 -32.03
C LEU A 7 -54.96 6.80 -30.76
N THR A 8 -55.79 7.43 -29.92
CA THR A 8 -55.34 8.02 -28.64
C THR A 8 -54.84 6.97 -27.66
N LEU A 9 -55.48 5.81 -27.58
CA LEU A 9 -55.08 4.70 -26.71
C LEU A 9 -53.73 4.13 -27.14
N ILE A 10 -53.53 3.91 -28.46
CA ILE A 10 -52.25 3.41 -29.00
C ILE A 10 -51.12 4.40 -28.71
N THR A 11 -51.36 5.72 -28.92
CA THR A 11 -50.35 6.73 -28.65
C THR A 11 -49.95 6.79 -27.20
N VAL A 12 -50.90 6.71 -26.27
CA VAL A 12 -50.64 6.66 -24.83
C VAL A 12 -49.82 5.40 -24.46
N LEU A 13 -50.11 4.24 -25.05
CA LEU A 13 -49.42 3.01 -24.79
C LEU A 13 -47.97 3.03 -25.28
N ILE A 14 -47.73 3.63 -26.44
CA ILE A 14 -46.38 3.86 -27.00
C ILE A 14 -45.57 4.79 -26.09
N VAL A 15 -46.17 5.93 -25.68
CA VAL A 15 -45.50 6.87 -24.79
C VAL A 15 -45.16 6.22 -23.45
N LEU A 16 -46.07 5.44 -22.86
CA LEU A 16 -45.85 4.72 -21.61
C LEU A 16 -44.72 3.69 -21.76
N PHE A 17 -44.69 2.93 -22.86
CA PHE A 17 -43.59 2.00 -23.17
C PHE A 17 -42.24 2.71 -23.29
N LEU A 18 -42.19 3.86 -23.99
CA LEU A 18 -40.96 4.66 -24.11
C LEU A 18 -40.47 5.16 -22.73
N ILE A 19 -41.40 5.60 -21.86
CA ILE A 19 -41.05 6.03 -20.49
C ILE A 19 -40.45 4.85 -19.68
N PHE A 20 -41.09 3.68 -19.71
CA PHE A 20 -40.56 2.51 -19.03
C PHE A 20 -39.20 2.06 -19.56
N ALA A 21 -39.00 2.10 -20.90
CA ALA A 21 -37.71 1.76 -21.48
C ALA A 21 -36.62 2.75 -21.04
N LEU A 22 -36.94 4.04 -20.96
CA LEU A 22 -36.01 5.09 -20.55
C LEU A 22 -35.68 4.98 -19.07
N VAL A 23 -36.65 4.70 -18.19
CA VAL A 23 -36.43 4.46 -16.75
C VAL A 23 -35.60 3.21 -16.55
N GLY A 24 -35.88 2.11 -17.29
CA GLY A 24 -35.10 0.88 -17.24
C GLY A 24 -33.63 1.10 -17.64
N ALA A 25 -33.40 1.83 -18.72
CA ALA A 25 -32.05 2.18 -19.16
C ALA A 25 -31.29 3.03 -18.11
N PHE A 26 -31.98 4.00 -17.51
CA PHE A 26 -31.39 4.84 -16.47
C PHE A 26 -31.01 4.04 -15.23
N LEU A 27 -31.90 3.15 -14.76
CA LEU A 27 -31.61 2.28 -13.60
C LEU A 27 -30.45 1.34 -13.89
N PHE A 28 -30.36 0.79 -15.09
CA PHE A 28 -29.22 -0.04 -15.52
C PHE A 28 -27.90 0.74 -15.46
N LEU A 29 -27.88 1.95 -16.02
CA LEU A 29 -26.69 2.81 -15.98
C LEU A 29 -26.30 3.19 -14.53
N ALA A 30 -27.27 3.54 -13.70
CA ALA A 30 -27.03 3.88 -12.29
C ALA A 30 -26.46 2.70 -11.50
N THR A 31 -26.98 1.49 -11.72
CA THR A 31 -26.47 0.28 -11.08
C THR A 31 -25.05 -0.03 -11.52
N ASN A 32 -24.75 0.06 -12.82
CA ASN A 32 -23.40 -0.16 -13.32
C ASN A 32 -22.41 0.88 -12.79
N ALA A 33 -22.81 2.16 -12.74
CA ALA A 33 -21.97 3.21 -12.18
C ALA A 33 -21.64 2.97 -10.70
N ARG A 34 -22.62 2.49 -9.93
CA ARG A 34 -22.42 2.12 -8.53
C ARG A 34 -21.44 0.96 -8.39
N LEU A 35 -21.60 -0.13 -9.16
CA LEU A 35 -20.70 -1.28 -9.12
C LEU A 35 -19.26 -0.91 -9.48
N VAL A 36 -19.09 -0.06 -10.49
CA VAL A 36 -17.77 0.45 -10.88
C VAL A 36 -17.13 1.24 -9.75
N ASN A 37 -17.89 2.13 -9.10
CA ASN A 37 -17.39 2.93 -7.98
C ASN A 37 -17.01 2.07 -6.76
N GLU A 38 -17.82 1.06 -6.42
CA GLU A 38 -17.51 0.09 -5.37
C GLU A 38 -16.18 -0.63 -5.68
N ARG A 39 -15.96 -1.06 -6.93
CA ARG A 39 -14.70 -1.69 -7.35
C ARG A 39 -13.50 -0.76 -7.26
N TYR A 40 -13.64 0.51 -7.60
CA TYR A 40 -12.56 1.48 -7.42
C TYR A 40 -12.20 1.66 -5.95
N HIS A 41 -13.19 1.73 -5.08
CA HIS A 41 -12.98 1.83 -3.64
C HIS A 41 -12.26 0.60 -3.07
N GLU A 42 -12.71 -0.61 -3.42
CA GLU A 42 -12.07 -1.87 -3.02
C GLU A 42 -10.62 -1.96 -3.50
N ASN A 43 -10.35 -1.53 -4.75
CA ASN A 43 -8.99 -1.47 -5.29
C ASN A 43 -8.10 -0.48 -4.54
N ALA A 44 -8.64 0.67 -4.13
CA ALA A 44 -7.90 1.65 -3.33
C ALA A 44 -7.55 1.09 -1.96
N ILE A 45 -8.46 0.38 -1.30
CA ILE A 45 -8.19 -0.28 -0.01
C ILE A 45 -7.06 -1.32 -0.17
N ALA A 46 -7.12 -2.17 -1.19
CA ALA A 46 -6.08 -3.17 -1.42
C ALA A 46 -4.70 -2.51 -1.68
N LEU A 47 -4.69 -1.35 -2.35
CA LEU A 47 -3.46 -0.58 -2.55
C LEU A 47 -2.92 -0.01 -1.23
N TYR A 48 -3.77 0.62 -0.41
CA TYR A 48 -3.37 1.15 0.90
C TYR A 48 -2.86 0.06 1.85
N LEU A 49 -3.44 -1.14 1.81
CA LEU A 49 -2.92 -2.29 2.55
C LEU A 49 -1.51 -2.67 2.09
N ALA A 50 -1.25 -2.65 0.78
CA ALA A 50 0.09 -2.91 0.25
C ALA A 50 1.10 -1.81 0.67
N GLU A 51 0.70 -0.54 0.62
CA GLU A 51 1.51 0.59 1.10
C GLU A 51 1.81 0.44 2.60
N ALA A 52 0.82 0.11 3.42
CA ALA A 52 1.01 -0.15 4.85
C ALA A 52 2.01 -1.29 5.11
N GLY A 53 2.03 -2.32 4.26
CA GLY A 53 3.02 -3.39 4.32
C GLY A 53 4.45 -2.91 4.02
N ILE A 54 4.63 -2.02 3.06
CA ILE A 54 5.93 -1.38 2.78
C ILE A 54 6.36 -0.52 3.98
N ASP A 55 5.48 0.34 4.49
CA ASP A 55 5.78 1.23 5.62
C ASP A 55 6.13 0.45 6.88
N TYR A 56 5.38 -0.63 7.18
CA TYR A 56 5.69 -1.53 8.26
C TYR A 56 7.11 -2.11 8.11
N THR A 57 7.47 -2.56 6.93
CA THR A 57 8.80 -3.13 6.67
C THR A 57 9.92 -2.09 6.82
N ILE A 58 9.71 -0.87 6.32
CA ILE A 58 10.66 0.23 6.48
C ILE A 58 10.85 0.56 7.97
N TRP A 59 9.76 0.58 8.72
CA TRP A 59 9.83 0.79 10.16
C TRP A 59 10.61 -0.33 10.86
N GLU A 60 10.32 -1.59 10.54
CA GLU A 60 11.02 -2.77 11.10
C GLU A 60 12.53 -2.72 10.84
N ILE A 61 12.92 -2.38 9.60
CA ILE A 61 14.34 -2.27 9.20
C ILE A 61 15.04 -1.13 9.94
N ASN A 62 14.37 0.01 10.13
CA ASN A 62 15.02 1.21 10.67
C ASN A 62 14.95 1.30 12.20
N PHE A 63 13.88 0.83 12.82
CA PHE A 63 13.56 1.05 14.23
C PHE A 63 13.28 -0.23 15.00
N GLY A 64 12.81 -1.29 14.37
CA GLY A 64 12.58 -2.60 14.96
C GLY A 64 13.85 -3.41 15.20
N GLY A 65 15.03 -2.85 14.92
CA GLY A 65 16.31 -3.53 15.05
C GLY A 65 16.57 -4.56 13.95
N ALA A 66 15.79 -4.53 12.88
CA ALA A 66 15.81 -5.52 11.80
C ALA A 66 15.64 -6.96 12.33
N ASP A 67 14.76 -7.11 13.31
CA ASP A 67 14.46 -8.40 13.94
C ASP A 67 13.42 -9.15 13.08
N PHE A 68 13.89 -10.14 12.33
CA PHE A 68 13.05 -11.00 11.50
C PHE A 68 12.66 -12.32 12.20
N THR A 69 12.69 -12.38 13.54
CA THR A 69 12.41 -13.62 14.30
C THR A 69 10.99 -14.14 14.11
N ASP A 70 10.03 -13.27 13.89
CA ASP A 70 8.62 -13.61 13.61
C ASP A 70 8.28 -13.68 12.10
N TRP A 71 9.32 -13.63 11.26
CA TRP A 71 9.19 -13.81 9.82
C TRP A 71 9.51 -15.25 9.42
N SER A 72 8.91 -15.74 8.36
CA SER A 72 9.22 -17.04 7.77
C SER A 72 10.31 -16.89 6.72
N GLY A 73 11.30 -17.78 6.74
CA GLY A 73 12.39 -17.80 5.76
C GLY A 73 13.67 -17.11 6.24
N ASN A 74 14.54 -16.76 5.30
CA ASN A 74 15.81 -16.11 5.58
C ASN A 74 15.87 -14.74 4.88
N PRO A 75 15.98 -13.62 5.62
CA PRO A 75 15.94 -12.29 5.04
C PRO A 75 17.07 -12.01 4.04
N ALA A 76 18.20 -12.72 4.12
CA ALA A 76 19.29 -12.59 3.14
C ALA A 76 18.90 -13.14 1.75
N THR A 77 17.93 -14.04 1.68
CA THR A 77 17.38 -14.58 0.42
C THR A 77 15.94 -14.16 0.22
N GLU A 78 15.05 -14.65 1.07
CA GLU A 78 13.63 -14.29 1.10
C GLU A 78 13.07 -14.51 2.52
N ALA A 79 12.54 -13.48 3.14
CA ALA A 79 11.75 -13.59 4.36
C ALA A 79 10.34 -13.06 4.10
N THR A 80 9.34 -13.74 4.64
CA THR A 80 7.93 -13.41 4.43
C THR A 80 7.20 -13.23 5.75
N LYS A 81 6.24 -12.31 5.77
CA LYS A 81 5.32 -12.08 6.90
C LYS A 81 3.92 -11.84 6.38
N THR A 82 2.93 -12.41 7.06
CA THR A 82 1.52 -12.15 6.77
C THR A 82 0.85 -11.54 7.98
N ILE A 83 0.17 -10.42 7.78
CA ILE A 83 -0.66 -9.76 8.78
C ILE A 83 -2.10 -10.00 8.36
N ASN A 84 -2.79 -10.89 9.09
CA ASN A 84 -4.17 -11.23 8.79
C ASN A 84 -5.12 -10.27 9.50
N ASN A 85 -6.27 -9.99 8.88
CA ASN A 85 -7.32 -9.16 9.45
C ASN A 85 -6.80 -7.79 9.92
N PHE A 86 -6.06 -7.10 9.06
CA PHE A 86 -5.57 -5.76 9.37
C PHE A 86 -6.75 -4.84 9.72
N GLN A 87 -6.65 -4.17 10.87
CA GLN A 87 -7.71 -3.35 11.44
C GLN A 87 -7.24 -1.90 11.61
N ASP A 88 -8.20 -0.97 11.52
CA ASP A 88 -7.98 0.41 11.96
C ASP A 88 -8.08 0.54 13.49
N ALA A 89 -7.93 1.77 13.98
CA ALA A 89 -8.06 2.09 15.39
C ALA A 89 -9.48 1.84 15.94
N ASP A 90 -10.49 1.80 15.08
CA ASP A 90 -11.89 1.56 15.42
C ASP A 90 -12.26 0.07 15.35
N GLY A 91 -11.33 -0.80 14.93
CA GLY A 91 -11.50 -2.24 14.84
C GLY A 91 -12.16 -2.73 13.55
N ASN A 92 -12.27 -1.88 12.53
CA ASN A 92 -12.78 -2.30 11.23
C ASN A 92 -11.71 -3.11 10.49
N ILE A 93 -12.08 -4.31 10.02
CA ILE A 93 -11.18 -5.20 9.27
C ILE A 93 -11.18 -4.76 7.80
N TYR A 94 -10.00 -4.45 7.27
CA TYR A 94 -9.82 -4.06 5.87
C TYR A 94 -9.34 -5.20 4.98
N GLY A 95 -8.60 -6.18 5.53
CA GLY A 95 -8.10 -7.31 4.77
C GLY A 95 -6.77 -7.83 5.28
N ASP A 96 -6.01 -8.46 4.41
CA ASP A 96 -4.74 -9.10 4.74
C ASP A 96 -3.57 -8.40 4.02
N ILE A 97 -2.41 -8.39 4.67
CA ILE A 97 -1.17 -7.88 4.10
C ILE A 97 -0.16 -9.02 4.05
N SER A 98 0.38 -9.30 2.88
CA SER A 98 1.48 -10.25 2.69
C SER A 98 2.73 -9.50 2.27
N ILE A 99 3.82 -9.68 3.01
CA ILE A 99 5.08 -8.98 2.80
C ILE A 99 6.17 -9.99 2.50
N ALA A 100 7.06 -9.65 1.57
CA ALA A 100 8.28 -10.39 1.29
C ALA A 100 9.46 -9.41 1.20
N VAL A 101 10.55 -9.76 1.89
CA VAL A 101 11.82 -9.01 1.89
C VAL A 101 12.88 -9.88 1.28
N TYR A 102 13.62 -9.34 0.31
CA TYR A 102 14.69 -10.03 -0.39
C TYR A 102 16.00 -9.27 -0.22
N ASN A 103 17.10 -10.04 -0.22
CA ASN A 103 18.46 -9.51 -0.21
C ASN A 103 18.78 -8.57 0.97
N PHE A 104 18.18 -8.82 2.14
CA PHE A 104 18.48 -8.04 3.33
C PHE A 104 19.97 -8.16 3.68
N GLY A 105 20.61 -7.04 4.01
CA GLY A 105 22.05 -6.97 4.26
C GLY A 105 22.90 -6.65 3.00
N GLN A 106 22.30 -6.67 1.82
CA GLN A 106 22.93 -6.19 0.59
C GLN A 106 22.81 -4.68 0.44
N GLU A 107 23.47 -4.11 -0.58
CA GLU A 107 23.38 -2.67 -0.88
C GLU A 107 21.96 -2.23 -1.25
N THR A 108 21.23 -3.12 -1.90
CA THR A 108 19.83 -2.90 -2.28
C THR A 108 18.97 -4.03 -1.71
N VAL A 109 18.00 -3.67 -0.90
CA VAL A 109 16.98 -4.56 -0.35
C VAL A 109 15.72 -4.38 -1.17
N THR A 110 15.11 -5.47 -1.62
CA THR A 110 13.82 -5.45 -2.32
C THR A 110 12.73 -5.78 -1.34
N VAL A 111 11.70 -4.96 -1.27
CA VAL A 111 10.51 -5.19 -0.47
C VAL A 111 9.31 -5.27 -1.39
N ARG A 112 8.55 -6.36 -1.28
CA ARG A 112 7.29 -6.56 -1.98
C ARG A 112 6.18 -6.72 -0.95
N ALA A 113 5.12 -5.94 -1.07
CA ALA A 113 3.93 -6.07 -0.24
C ALA A 113 2.69 -6.23 -1.11
N ALA A 114 1.84 -7.17 -0.74
CA ALA A 114 0.54 -7.40 -1.36
C ALA A 114 -0.56 -7.16 -0.34
N GLY A 115 -1.43 -6.20 -0.61
CA GLY A 115 -2.65 -5.97 0.13
C GLY A 115 -3.81 -6.72 -0.52
N THR A 116 -4.57 -7.45 0.27
CA THR A 116 -5.70 -8.27 -0.18
C THR A 116 -6.97 -7.81 0.53
N PHE A 117 -7.94 -7.34 -0.24
CA PHE A 117 -9.26 -6.98 0.26
C PHE A 117 -10.27 -8.08 -0.04
N ASN A 118 -10.93 -8.59 1.00
CA ASN A 118 -11.96 -9.61 0.89
C ASN A 118 -13.31 -8.95 0.63
N SER A 119 -13.68 -8.78 -0.63
CA SER A 119 -14.97 -8.21 -1.00
C SER A 119 -16.13 -9.10 -0.54
N ILE A 120 -17.15 -8.47 0.06
CA ILE A 120 -18.37 -9.18 0.50
C ILE A 120 -19.24 -9.58 -0.71
N THR A 121 -19.15 -8.82 -1.80
CA THR A 121 -20.06 -8.94 -2.96
C THR A 121 -19.38 -9.40 -4.24
N GLY A 122 -18.06 -9.64 -4.21
CA GLY A 122 -17.29 -9.97 -5.40
C GLY A 122 -16.04 -10.80 -5.14
N PRO A 123 -15.24 -11.07 -6.18
CA PRO A 123 -13.97 -11.75 -6.01
C PRO A 123 -13.01 -10.92 -5.16
N THR A 124 -12.19 -11.62 -4.40
CA THR A 124 -11.07 -11.04 -3.65
C THR A 124 -10.19 -10.19 -4.57
N LEU A 125 -9.85 -8.99 -4.13
CA LEU A 125 -8.99 -8.07 -4.85
C LEU A 125 -7.63 -8.00 -4.17
N SER A 126 -6.57 -8.10 -4.96
CA SER A 126 -5.21 -7.96 -4.47
C SER A 126 -4.43 -6.92 -5.28
N ARG A 127 -3.62 -6.13 -4.61
CA ARG A 127 -2.66 -5.18 -5.19
C ARG A 127 -1.30 -5.42 -4.60
N THR A 128 -0.28 -5.38 -5.46
CA THR A 128 1.10 -5.59 -5.05
C THR A 128 1.93 -4.37 -5.39
N ILE A 129 2.75 -3.96 -4.43
CA ILE A 129 3.77 -2.92 -4.59
C ILE A 129 5.12 -3.57 -4.38
N GLU A 130 6.09 -3.19 -5.19
CA GLU A 130 7.48 -3.54 -5.02
C GLU A 130 8.30 -2.26 -4.93
N THR A 131 9.21 -2.19 -3.96
CA THR A 131 10.11 -1.06 -3.77
C THR A 131 11.53 -1.54 -3.49
N PHE A 132 12.48 -0.68 -3.82
CA PHE A 132 13.90 -0.93 -3.60
C PHE A 132 14.42 0.05 -2.55
N LEU A 133 14.94 -0.50 -1.44
CA LEU A 133 15.56 0.27 -0.38
C LEU A 133 17.07 0.21 -0.55
N THR A 134 17.69 1.37 -0.72
CA THR A 134 19.14 1.45 -0.85
C THR A 134 19.74 1.99 0.44
N LYS A 135 20.77 1.33 0.95
CA LYS A 135 21.48 1.79 2.13
C LYS A 135 22.20 3.10 1.81
N HIS A 136 21.68 4.21 2.31
CA HIS A 136 22.34 5.50 2.16
C HIS A 136 23.53 5.56 3.11
N LYS A 137 24.74 5.64 2.57
CA LYS A 137 25.92 5.98 3.36
C LYS A 137 25.88 7.47 3.63
N LEU A 138 25.33 7.86 4.77
CA LEU A 138 25.26 9.28 5.20
C LEU A 138 26.63 10.00 5.22
N PHE A 139 27.71 9.21 5.26
CA PHE A 139 29.08 9.74 5.39
C PHE A 139 30.02 9.17 4.32
N ASN A 140 29.65 9.28 3.04
CA ASN A 140 30.56 8.86 1.96
C ASN A 140 31.87 9.67 1.91
N TYR A 141 31.95 10.77 2.64
CA TYR A 141 33.10 11.70 2.66
C TYR A 141 33.61 12.01 4.07
N ALA A 142 33.05 11.41 5.12
CA ALA A 142 33.62 11.50 6.46
C ALA A 142 34.69 10.42 6.62
N ILE A 143 35.85 10.81 7.09
CA ILE A 143 36.90 9.86 7.42
C ILE A 143 36.47 9.18 8.73
N LEU A 144 35.95 7.94 8.62
CA LEU A 144 35.63 7.10 9.76
C LEU A 144 36.78 6.12 9.97
N THR A 145 37.54 6.28 11.03
CA THR A 145 38.54 5.30 11.44
C THR A 145 38.23 4.78 12.83
N SER A 146 38.37 3.49 13.04
CA SER A 146 38.31 2.87 14.38
C SER A 146 39.60 3.08 15.18
N GLN A 147 40.62 3.62 14.58
CA GLN A 147 41.92 3.95 15.18
C GLN A 147 42.23 5.39 14.77
N GLY A 148 42.61 6.23 15.68
CA GLY A 148 42.83 7.65 15.42
C GLY A 148 43.56 7.96 14.12
N ILE A 149 43.28 9.12 13.51
CA ILE A 149 43.99 9.62 12.36
C ILE A 149 45.07 10.57 12.87
N ASP A 150 46.33 10.20 12.64
CA ASP A 150 47.43 11.12 12.83
C ASP A 150 47.60 11.96 11.55
N ILE A 151 47.21 13.20 11.62
CA ILE A 151 47.47 14.17 10.55
C ILE A 151 48.73 14.93 10.94
N SER A 152 49.83 14.68 10.25
CA SER A 152 51.07 15.44 10.43
C SER A 152 50.85 16.88 10.00
N GLY A 153 50.85 17.81 10.96
CA GLY A 153 50.60 19.22 10.76
C GLY A 153 49.80 19.82 11.92
N SER A 154 49.53 21.11 11.87
CA SER A 154 48.76 21.84 12.92
C SER A 154 47.21 21.64 12.80
N ALA A 155 46.75 20.80 11.92
CA ALA A 155 45.31 20.51 11.79
C ALA A 155 44.92 19.36 12.73
N LYS A 156 43.96 19.58 13.62
CA LYS A 156 43.30 18.56 14.42
C LYS A 156 41.95 18.22 13.78
N THR A 157 41.71 16.97 13.51
CA THR A 157 40.34 16.46 13.25
C THR A 157 39.79 15.97 14.58
N ASP A 158 38.68 16.55 14.96
CA ASP A 158 37.96 16.16 16.17
C ASP A 158 36.89 15.16 15.80
N SER A 159 36.92 13.97 16.36
CA SER A 159 35.90 12.96 16.17
C SER A 159 34.93 13.02 17.37
N TYR A 160 33.70 13.44 17.13
CA TYR A 160 32.67 13.46 18.16
C TYR A 160 31.99 12.09 18.27
N ASN A 161 32.04 11.49 19.43
CA ASN A 161 31.24 10.34 19.79
C ASN A 161 30.20 10.78 20.84
N SER A 162 28.93 10.83 20.46
CA SER A 162 27.84 11.27 21.34
C SER A 162 27.61 10.36 22.57
N ALA A 163 28.17 9.14 22.55
CA ALA A 163 28.11 8.22 23.69
C ALA A 163 29.08 8.62 24.81
N ASP A 164 30.12 9.40 24.52
CA ASP A 164 31.16 9.80 25.47
C ASP A 164 30.87 11.13 26.17
N GLY A 165 29.77 11.79 25.85
CA GLY A 165 29.32 13.05 26.47
C GLY A 165 29.16 14.22 25.51
N PRO A 166 28.85 15.42 25.99
CA PRO A 166 28.66 16.59 25.14
C PRO A 166 29.97 17.06 24.51
N TYR A 167 29.88 17.60 23.29
CA TYR A 167 31.03 18.13 22.55
C TYR A 167 31.77 19.20 23.34
N GLY A 168 33.07 19.07 23.50
CA GLY A 168 33.93 20.05 24.16
C GLY A 168 34.12 19.86 25.66
N GLY A 169 33.81 18.66 26.19
CA GLY A 169 34.16 18.25 27.56
C GLY A 169 35.62 17.87 27.71
#